data_45483771df647a9dcb08b39eee0bf46b
#
_entry.id   45483771df647a9dcb08b39eee0bf46b
#
_cell.length_a   1.000
_cell.length_b   1.000
_cell.length_c   1.000
_cell.angle_alpha   90.00
_cell.angle_beta   90.00
_cell.angle_gamma   90.00
#
_symmetry.space_group_name_H-M   'P 1'
#
loop_
_entity.id
_entity.type
_entity.pdbx_description
1 polymer ?
#
loop_
_entity_poly.entity_id
_entity_poly.type
_entity_poly.pdbx_seq_one_letter_code
_entity_poly.pdbx_strand_id
1 'polypeptide(L)'
;MYKYLLCWRYLLTRFIALASVISVMLGVATLIVVNSVMGGFRHEMEDRLHDVMSDITISGGGLDGFQDYKEKMAAIKRVAGDKVVGMTPTVMIPAMLSYKVSGESLHQQINLVGIDVNSMKDVGGMTKFLQHPANRENPAFTLHESGYDTYNHLNKKDSAYRPMMKYGGWDIRRKKFFAGNESTYEDGETLDLSNSAGGTSQQGSPFHPGMATSQPLFGGHGPSIEDVPKQFDPAKQTYTGAFLGIGLSTYSRRYEKDPETGEEKLVERMRVIPGDDVVISFPQMGNPPTFGTENFTIVDIYECRMSDFDTKFVFIPIEKMQDLRLMIDPITKKRSVNQILIKAKPGTNLNELRDMIQDMSDFPYLFYSVQTWRDQESTLLAAVAMETQLLNLLLFLIIAVAGFGILAIFYMIVLEKMRDIGIMKALGASAFGVMQIFLCYSLVLGLVGAGLGTIIGLNIVWNINTIAHGLSYVLGHEVFDPSIYMFSQIPTRLEPIMVIKVVAGTLGIAVLSGVLPAIRAARLHPVRALRFE
;
A
#
# COMPACT_ATOMS: atom_id res chain seq x y z
N MET A 1 52.62 10.58 18.69
CA MET A 1 51.83 10.39 19.92
C MET A 1 51.26 11.73 20.48
N TYR A 2 52.06 12.78 20.67
CA TYR A 2 51.58 14.04 21.27
C TYR A 2 50.49 14.75 20.45
N LYS A 3 50.44 14.60 19.11
CA LYS A 3 49.44 15.21 18.22
C LYS A 3 48.03 14.74 18.58
N TYR A 4 47.84 13.45 18.85
CA TYR A 4 46.54 12.87 19.23
C TYR A 4 46.08 13.29 20.64
N LEU A 5 47.02 13.37 21.59
CA LEU A 5 46.76 13.85 22.95
C LEU A 5 46.33 15.32 22.97
N LEU A 6 46.93 16.15 22.12
CA LEU A 6 46.55 17.56 21.95
C LEU A 6 45.15 17.72 21.37
N CYS A 7 44.82 16.90 20.35
CA CYS A 7 43.48 16.90 19.75
C CYS A 7 42.39 16.51 20.75
N TRP A 8 42.64 15.46 21.56
CA TRP A 8 41.70 15.00 22.59
C TRP A 8 41.48 16.04 23.69
N ARG A 9 42.56 16.67 24.18
CA ARG A 9 42.51 17.72 25.20
C ARG A 9 41.76 18.97 24.71
N TYR A 10 41.90 19.35 23.44
CA TYR A 10 41.16 20.47 22.84
C TYR A 10 39.67 20.18 22.69
N LEU A 11 39.30 18.93 22.43
CA LEU A 11 37.91 18.51 22.31
C LEU A 11 37.14 18.67 23.63
N LEU A 12 37.78 18.30 24.75
CA LEU A 12 37.14 18.29 26.08
C LEU A 12 37.05 19.66 26.76
N THR A 13 37.88 20.65 26.37
CA THR A 13 37.99 21.91 27.08
C THR A 13 37.14 23.05 26.53
N ARG A 14 36.38 22.83 25.40
CA ARG A 14 35.67 23.94 24.75
C ARG A 14 34.25 23.63 24.42
N PHE A 15 33.32 24.42 24.96
CA PHE A 15 31.89 24.37 24.71
C PHE A 15 31.53 24.53 23.19
N ILE A 16 32.33 25.30 22.44
CA ILE A 16 32.16 25.55 21.02
C ILE A 16 32.40 24.28 20.17
N ALA A 17 33.38 23.45 20.55
CA ALA A 17 33.63 22.18 19.90
C ALA A 17 32.46 21.19 20.10
N LEU A 18 31.79 21.24 21.24
CA LEU A 18 30.61 20.43 21.54
C LEU A 18 29.46 20.76 20.61
N ALA A 19 29.24 22.05 20.27
CA ALA A 19 28.19 22.44 19.33
C ALA A 19 28.40 21.84 17.94
N SER A 20 29.65 21.75 17.44
CA SER A 20 29.97 21.07 16.17
C SER A 20 29.67 19.56 16.23
N VAL A 21 30.07 18.92 17.33
CA VAL A 21 29.81 17.49 17.55
C VAL A 21 28.31 17.22 17.55
N ILE A 22 27.53 18.03 18.28
CA ILE A 22 26.07 17.92 18.34
C ILE A 22 25.44 18.11 16.95
N SER A 23 25.91 19.10 16.18
CA SER A 23 25.38 19.36 14.83
C SER A 23 25.62 18.18 13.88
N VAL A 24 26.83 17.61 13.90
CA VAL A 24 27.15 16.41 13.10
C VAL A 24 26.38 15.20 13.59
N MET A 25 26.33 14.99 14.89
CA MET A 25 25.59 13.91 15.54
C MET A 25 24.11 13.93 15.14
N LEU A 26 23.47 15.10 15.23
CA LEU A 26 22.07 15.26 14.85
C LEU A 26 21.84 15.00 13.36
N GLY A 27 22.73 15.53 12.49
CA GLY A 27 22.66 15.30 11.06
C GLY A 27 22.77 13.81 10.69
N VAL A 28 23.72 13.09 11.28
CA VAL A 28 23.90 11.66 11.04
C VAL A 28 22.72 10.84 11.58
N ALA A 29 22.27 11.15 12.81
CA ALA A 29 21.12 10.47 13.40
C ALA A 29 19.86 10.64 12.54
N THR A 30 19.56 11.87 12.12
CA THR A 30 18.41 12.18 11.25
C THR A 30 18.50 11.43 9.91
N LEU A 31 19.68 11.40 9.27
CA LEU A 31 19.87 10.65 8.03
C LEU A 31 19.61 9.16 8.19
N ILE A 32 20.14 8.55 9.25
CA ILE A 32 19.93 7.12 9.50
C ILE A 32 18.45 6.83 9.74
N VAL A 33 17.77 7.65 10.56
CA VAL A 33 16.35 7.47 10.86
C VAL A 33 15.50 7.61 9.59
N VAL A 34 15.65 8.71 8.86
CA VAL A 34 14.83 8.98 7.67
C VAL A 34 15.04 7.92 6.59
N ASN A 35 16.30 7.59 6.29
CA ASN A 35 16.58 6.56 5.27
C ASN A 35 16.10 5.16 5.70
N SER A 36 16.17 4.83 7.00
CA SER A 36 15.68 3.53 7.50
C SER A 36 14.16 3.42 7.41
N VAL A 37 13.44 4.49 7.72
CA VAL A 37 11.97 4.54 7.60
C VAL A 37 11.55 4.49 6.14
N MET A 38 12.15 5.33 5.27
CA MET A 38 11.83 5.34 3.83
C MET A 38 12.19 4.02 3.15
N GLY A 39 13.33 3.44 3.51
CA GLY A 39 13.73 2.11 3.03
C GLY A 39 12.77 1.01 3.49
N GLY A 40 12.30 1.09 4.73
CA GLY A 40 11.29 0.19 5.29
C GLY A 40 9.95 0.31 4.58
N PHE A 41 9.46 1.53 4.42
CA PHE A 41 8.21 1.81 3.71
C PHE A 41 8.23 1.30 2.26
N ARG A 42 9.30 1.60 1.53
CA ARG A 42 9.47 1.14 0.15
C ARG A 42 9.47 -0.39 0.06
N HIS A 43 10.20 -1.06 0.95
CA HIS A 43 10.29 -2.53 0.96
C HIS A 43 8.93 -3.17 1.28
N GLU A 44 8.26 -2.70 2.32
CA GLU A 44 6.94 -3.18 2.70
C GLU A 44 5.91 -2.97 1.57
N MET A 45 5.99 -1.83 0.87
CA MET A 45 5.13 -1.57 -0.29
C MET A 45 5.45 -2.50 -1.46
N GLU A 46 6.75 -2.72 -1.78
CA GLU A 46 7.16 -3.66 -2.82
C GLU A 46 6.70 -5.09 -2.49
N ASP A 47 6.83 -5.52 -1.23
CA ASP A 47 6.39 -6.85 -0.78
C ASP A 47 4.87 -7.03 -0.91
N ARG A 48 4.09 -6.02 -0.52
CA ARG A 48 2.63 -6.05 -0.67
C ARG A 48 2.18 -6.07 -2.12
N LEU A 49 2.79 -5.25 -2.98
CA LEU A 49 2.54 -5.29 -4.43
C LEU A 49 2.80 -6.69 -4.98
N HIS A 50 3.91 -7.29 -4.61
CA HIS A 50 4.28 -8.63 -5.05
C HIS A 50 3.36 -9.74 -4.49
N ASP A 51 2.78 -9.53 -3.30
CA ASP A 51 1.82 -10.49 -2.72
C ASP A 51 0.45 -10.45 -3.41
N VAL A 52 0.04 -9.28 -3.91
CA VAL A 52 -1.27 -9.09 -4.57
C VAL A 52 -1.19 -9.36 -6.06
N MET A 53 -0.10 -8.93 -6.72
CA MET A 53 0.08 -9.03 -8.16
C MET A 53 0.73 -10.36 -8.57
N SER A 54 0.47 -10.79 -9.80
CA SER A 54 1.24 -11.87 -10.43
C SER A 54 2.63 -11.37 -10.82
N ASP A 55 3.61 -12.29 -10.90
CA ASP A 55 4.99 -11.94 -11.24
C ASP A 55 5.13 -11.37 -12.66
N ILE A 56 4.39 -11.96 -13.61
CA ILE A 56 4.32 -11.51 -14.99
C ILE A 56 2.86 -11.54 -15.46
N THR A 57 2.47 -10.50 -16.17
CA THR A 57 1.17 -10.38 -16.84
C THR A 57 1.37 -10.25 -18.34
N ILE A 58 0.69 -11.07 -19.09
CA ILE A 58 0.58 -10.96 -20.54
C ILE A 58 -0.78 -10.35 -20.84
N SER A 59 -0.80 -9.19 -21.46
CA SER A 59 -2.02 -8.51 -21.89
C SER A 59 -2.07 -8.45 -23.40
N GLY A 60 -3.24 -8.67 -23.99
CA GLY A 60 -3.41 -8.64 -25.44
C GLY A 60 -4.85 -8.50 -25.90
N GLY A 61 -5.04 -8.13 -27.18
CA GLY A 61 -6.35 -8.02 -27.80
C GLY A 61 -7.23 -6.88 -27.27
N GLY A 62 -6.71 -5.96 -26.48
CA GLY A 62 -7.46 -4.86 -25.90
C GLY A 62 -8.63 -5.36 -25.04
N LEU A 63 -9.79 -4.70 -25.18
CA LEU A 63 -11.01 -5.11 -24.46
C LEU A 63 -11.64 -6.38 -25.04
N ASP A 64 -11.36 -6.72 -26.29
CA ASP A 64 -11.93 -7.89 -26.97
C ASP A 64 -11.19 -9.17 -26.62
N GLY A 65 -9.95 -9.04 -26.18
CA GLY A 65 -9.13 -10.16 -25.79
C GLY A 65 -8.63 -11.00 -26.96
N PHE A 66 -8.09 -12.18 -26.63
CA PHE A 66 -7.57 -13.14 -27.59
C PHE A 66 -8.07 -14.56 -27.28
N GLN A 67 -8.25 -15.31 -28.32
CA GLN A 67 -8.58 -16.74 -28.27
C GLN A 67 -7.30 -17.57 -28.13
N ASP A 68 -7.43 -18.89 -28.03
CA ASP A 68 -6.31 -19.86 -28.00
C ASP A 68 -5.36 -19.68 -26.82
N TYR A 69 -5.84 -19.02 -25.72
CA TYR A 69 -5.04 -18.79 -24.53
C TYR A 69 -4.50 -20.09 -23.89
N LYS A 70 -5.24 -21.21 -24.00
CA LYS A 70 -4.78 -22.51 -23.49
C LYS A 70 -3.55 -23.02 -24.25
N GLU A 71 -3.53 -22.86 -25.57
CA GLU A 71 -2.40 -23.23 -26.43
C GLU A 71 -1.19 -22.33 -26.15
N LYS A 72 -1.43 -21.02 -25.95
CA LYS A 72 -0.40 -20.06 -25.56
C LYS A 72 0.19 -20.38 -24.18
N MET A 73 -0.64 -20.70 -23.19
CA MET A 73 -0.17 -21.14 -21.87
C MET A 73 0.67 -22.43 -21.96
N ALA A 74 0.27 -23.39 -22.80
CA ALA A 74 1.04 -24.60 -23.05
C ALA A 74 2.39 -24.30 -23.74
N ALA A 75 2.43 -23.32 -24.65
CA ALA A 75 3.66 -22.87 -25.29
C ALA A 75 4.61 -22.20 -24.27
N ILE A 76 4.11 -21.33 -23.41
CA ILE A 76 4.89 -20.73 -22.32
C ILE A 76 5.49 -21.82 -21.42
N LYS A 77 4.68 -22.80 -21.01
CA LYS A 77 5.15 -23.89 -20.14
C LYS A 77 6.27 -24.71 -20.78
N ARG A 78 6.23 -24.92 -22.11
CA ARG A 78 7.29 -25.61 -22.85
C ARG A 78 8.61 -24.81 -22.89
N VAL A 79 8.53 -23.49 -23.06
CA VAL A 79 9.70 -22.61 -23.17
C VAL A 79 10.29 -22.26 -21.80
N ALA A 80 9.42 -21.87 -20.86
CA ALA A 80 9.84 -21.46 -19.51
C ALA A 80 10.18 -22.64 -18.58
N GLY A 81 9.67 -23.85 -18.86
CA GLY A 81 9.96 -25.07 -18.09
C GLY A 81 9.64 -24.91 -16.61
N ASP A 82 10.61 -25.25 -15.76
CA ASP A 82 10.47 -25.21 -14.29
C ASP A 82 10.53 -23.78 -13.70
N LYS A 83 10.75 -22.75 -14.52
CA LYS A 83 10.77 -21.36 -14.07
C LYS A 83 9.36 -20.84 -13.72
N VAL A 84 8.28 -21.48 -14.21
CA VAL A 84 6.89 -21.10 -13.99
C VAL A 84 6.21 -22.10 -13.06
N VAL A 85 5.66 -21.59 -11.94
CA VAL A 85 4.92 -22.38 -10.95
C VAL A 85 3.46 -22.54 -11.36
N GLY A 86 2.82 -21.45 -11.77
CA GLY A 86 1.41 -21.43 -12.12
C GLY A 86 1.08 -20.36 -13.17
N MET A 87 -0.03 -20.58 -13.86
CA MET A 87 -0.59 -19.62 -14.83
C MET A 87 -2.11 -19.65 -14.74
N THR A 88 -2.74 -18.48 -14.85
CA THR A 88 -4.20 -18.36 -14.88
C THR A 88 -4.65 -17.39 -15.95
N PRO A 89 -5.70 -17.72 -16.70
CA PRO A 89 -6.34 -16.78 -17.61
C PRO A 89 -7.26 -15.83 -16.84
N THR A 90 -7.29 -14.56 -17.23
CA THR A 90 -8.17 -13.55 -16.63
C THR A 90 -8.77 -12.63 -17.68
N VAL A 91 -9.90 -12.01 -17.31
CA VAL A 91 -10.52 -10.93 -18.09
C VAL A 91 -10.67 -9.74 -17.17
N MET A 92 -9.96 -8.66 -17.43
CA MET A 92 -10.05 -7.42 -16.66
C MET A 92 -10.58 -6.28 -17.53
N ILE A 93 -11.61 -5.59 -17.03
CA ILE A 93 -12.25 -4.47 -17.72
C ILE A 93 -12.64 -3.36 -16.74
N PRO A 94 -12.68 -2.10 -17.18
CA PRO A 94 -13.33 -1.04 -16.43
C PRO A 94 -14.85 -1.28 -16.39
N ALA A 95 -15.45 -1.04 -15.21
CA ALA A 95 -16.87 -1.20 -14.98
C ALA A 95 -17.36 -0.16 -13.95
N MET A 96 -18.67 -0.09 -13.74
CA MET A 96 -19.31 0.78 -12.78
C MET A 96 -20.07 -0.09 -11.76
N LEU A 97 -19.67 -0.03 -10.52
CA LEU A 97 -20.38 -0.61 -9.39
C LEU A 97 -21.46 0.38 -8.93
N SER A 98 -22.68 -0.10 -8.76
CA SER A 98 -23.81 0.68 -8.27
C SER A 98 -24.48 -0.07 -7.12
N TYR A 99 -24.72 0.63 -6.02
CA TYR A 99 -25.49 0.13 -4.87
C TYR A 99 -26.27 1.26 -4.24
N LYS A 100 -27.36 0.93 -3.57
CA LYS A 100 -28.23 1.90 -2.94
C LYS A 100 -27.93 1.97 -1.43
N VAL A 101 -27.76 3.19 -0.92
CA VAL A 101 -27.58 3.47 0.50
C VAL A 101 -28.57 4.55 0.90
N SER A 102 -29.44 4.27 1.85
CA SER A 102 -30.45 5.24 2.36
C SER A 102 -31.27 5.91 1.25
N GLY A 103 -31.62 5.16 0.19
CA GLY A 103 -32.42 5.66 -0.92
C GLY A 103 -31.63 6.35 -2.05
N GLU A 104 -30.34 6.66 -1.84
CA GLU A 104 -29.46 7.24 -2.88
C GLU A 104 -28.68 6.15 -3.60
N SER A 105 -28.56 6.29 -4.92
CA SER A 105 -27.72 5.40 -5.72
C SER A 105 -26.29 5.94 -5.74
N LEU A 106 -25.37 5.17 -5.22
CA LEU A 106 -23.93 5.46 -5.28
C LEU A 106 -23.33 4.70 -6.45
N HIS A 107 -22.52 5.40 -7.23
CA HIS A 107 -21.82 4.85 -8.39
C HIS A 107 -20.31 4.98 -8.17
N GLN A 108 -19.59 3.89 -8.39
CA GLN A 108 -18.14 3.87 -8.22
C GLN A 108 -17.48 3.15 -9.38
N GLN A 109 -16.45 3.78 -9.97
CA GLN A 109 -15.67 3.16 -11.02
C GLN A 109 -14.81 2.04 -10.43
N ILE A 110 -14.84 0.88 -11.06
CA ILE A 110 -14.11 -0.32 -10.62
C ILE A 110 -13.42 -1.00 -11.80
N ASN A 111 -12.50 -1.89 -11.48
CA ASN A 111 -11.99 -2.91 -12.39
C ASN A 111 -12.70 -4.24 -12.09
N LEU A 112 -13.52 -4.68 -13.02
CA LEU A 112 -14.19 -5.97 -12.93
C LEU A 112 -13.26 -7.05 -13.49
N VAL A 113 -12.95 -8.05 -12.69
CA VAL A 113 -11.99 -9.10 -13.02
C VAL A 113 -12.65 -10.46 -12.99
N GLY A 114 -12.68 -11.11 -14.16
CA GLY A 114 -13.10 -12.52 -14.28
C GLY A 114 -11.93 -13.45 -13.99
N ILE A 115 -12.06 -14.31 -13.00
CA ILE A 115 -11.02 -15.24 -12.55
C ILE A 115 -11.49 -16.69 -12.56
N ASP A 116 -10.58 -17.59 -12.87
CA ASP A 116 -10.75 -19.02 -12.56
C ASP A 116 -10.15 -19.29 -11.19
N VAL A 117 -11.00 -19.57 -10.23
CA VAL A 117 -10.65 -19.73 -8.83
C VAL A 117 -9.65 -20.87 -8.62
N ASN A 118 -9.74 -21.94 -9.42
CA ASN A 118 -8.89 -23.13 -9.28
C ASN A 118 -7.45 -22.84 -9.66
N SER A 119 -7.22 -22.17 -10.79
CA SER A 119 -5.87 -21.81 -11.24
C SER A 119 -5.33 -20.55 -10.55
N MET A 120 -6.20 -19.69 -10.01
CA MET A 120 -5.79 -18.48 -9.30
C MET A 120 -5.06 -18.77 -7.99
N LYS A 121 -5.33 -19.89 -7.33
CA LYS A 121 -4.62 -20.32 -6.12
C LYS A 121 -3.10 -20.42 -6.32
N ASP A 122 -2.68 -20.87 -7.51
CA ASP A 122 -1.28 -21.13 -7.82
C ASP A 122 -0.55 -19.86 -8.29
N VAL A 123 -1.28 -18.79 -8.63
CA VAL A 123 -0.71 -17.61 -9.29
C VAL A 123 -0.82 -16.35 -8.45
N GLY A 124 -1.92 -16.13 -7.77
CA GLY A 124 -2.19 -14.86 -7.11
C GLY A 124 -2.42 -14.96 -5.61
N GLY A 125 -1.94 -13.94 -4.88
CA GLY A 125 -2.15 -13.81 -3.44
C GLY A 125 -3.58 -13.41 -3.04
N MET A 126 -4.47 -13.02 -4.00
CA MET A 126 -5.80 -12.46 -3.69
C MET A 126 -6.63 -13.35 -2.75
N THR A 127 -6.59 -14.66 -2.93
CA THR A 127 -7.35 -15.61 -2.11
C THR A 127 -6.93 -15.62 -0.64
N LYS A 128 -5.68 -15.28 -0.34
CA LYS A 128 -5.16 -15.17 1.03
C LYS A 128 -5.80 -14.02 1.81
N PHE A 129 -6.30 -13.01 1.10
CA PHE A 129 -6.85 -11.78 1.66
C PHE A 129 -8.37 -11.82 1.82
N LEU A 130 -9.03 -12.94 1.50
CA LEU A 130 -10.47 -13.12 1.71
C LEU A 130 -10.79 -13.19 3.21
N GLN A 131 -11.92 -12.59 3.62
CA GLN A 131 -12.29 -12.49 5.04
C GLN A 131 -12.77 -13.83 5.59
N HIS A 132 -13.49 -14.62 4.81
CA HIS A 132 -13.98 -15.92 5.28
C HIS A 132 -12.87 -16.99 5.26
N PRO A 133 -12.61 -17.71 6.37
CA PRO A 133 -11.52 -18.70 6.45
C PRO A 133 -11.61 -19.82 5.41
N ALA A 134 -12.82 -20.33 5.15
CA ALA A 134 -13.02 -21.40 4.16
C ALA A 134 -12.65 -20.95 2.74
N ASN A 135 -12.90 -19.68 2.39
CA ASN A 135 -12.55 -19.14 1.08
C ASN A 135 -11.03 -18.90 0.91
N ARG A 136 -10.28 -18.78 2.01
CA ARG A 136 -8.81 -18.72 1.94
C ARG A 136 -8.19 -20.06 1.57
N GLU A 137 -8.74 -21.13 2.11
CA GLU A 137 -8.25 -22.50 1.83
C GLU A 137 -8.79 -23.00 0.50
N ASN A 138 -10.09 -22.79 0.27
CA ASN A 138 -10.78 -23.25 -0.93
C ASN A 138 -11.74 -22.17 -1.46
N PRO A 139 -11.25 -21.16 -2.17
CA PRO A 139 -12.06 -20.06 -2.63
C PRO A 139 -13.19 -20.54 -3.55
N ALA A 140 -14.40 -20.07 -3.29
CA ALA A 140 -15.59 -20.38 -4.06
C ALA A 140 -16.51 -19.17 -4.13
N PHE A 141 -17.17 -18.98 -5.28
CA PHE A 141 -18.16 -17.91 -5.44
C PHE A 141 -19.53 -18.29 -4.87
N THR A 142 -19.53 -18.94 -3.71
CA THR A 142 -20.73 -19.36 -2.97
C THR A 142 -20.81 -18.66 -1.64
N LEU A 143 -22.03 -18.31 -1.23
CA LEU A 143 -22.27 -17.64 0.04
C LEU A 143 -22.17 -18.66 1.19
N HIS A 144 -21.48 -18.30 2.26
CA HIS A 144 -21.39 -19.09 3.48
C HIS A 144 -22.51 -18.75 4.49
N GLU A 145 -22.72 -19.60 5.48
CA GLU A 145 -23.75 -19.38 6.49
C GLU A 145 -23.43 -18.18 7.38
N SER A 146 -22.21 -18.11 7.88
CA SER A 146 -21.68 -17.05 8.75
C SER A 146 -20.15 -17.16 8.81
N GLY A 147 -19.49 -16.39 9.67
CA GLY A 147 -18.05 -16.51 9.87
C GLY A 147 -17.25 -15.40 9.21
N TYR A 148 -17.92 -14.35 8.75
CA TYR A 148 -17.29 -13.15 8.18
C TYR A 148 -16.89 -12.10 9.24
N ASP A 149 -17.20 -12.35 10.50
CA ASP A 149 -16.83 -11.56 11.67
C ASP A 149 -15.44 -11.88 12.21
N THR A 150 -14.78 -12.91 11.63
CA THR A 150 -13.42 -13.25 12.00
C THR A 150 -12.46 -12.18 11.52
N TYR A 151 -11.82 -11.57 12.50
CA TYR A 151 -10.84 -10.54 12.30
C TYR A 151 -9.71 -10.95 11.38
N ASN A 152 -9.15 -9.91 10.79
CA ASN A 152 -7.93 -9.95 10.04
C ASN A 152 -6.90 -10.90 10.67
N HIS A 153 -6.65 -11.98 9.98
CA HIS A 153 -5.78 -13.09 10.36
C HIS A 153 -4.30 -12.70 10.38
N LEU A 154 -3.96 -11.50 9.94
CA LEU A 154 -2.57 -11.03 9.91
C LEU A 154 -2.10 -10.52 11.28
N ASN A 155 -3.00 -9.95 12.10
CA ASN A 155 -2.63 -9.52 13.46
C ASN A 155 -3.87 -9.18 14.30
N LYS A 156 -4.11 -9.92 15.41
CA LYS A 156 -5.27 -9.67 16.29
C LYS A 156 -5.30 -8.28 16.92
N LYS A 157 -4.13 -7.61 17.07
CA LYS A 157 -4.04 -6.27 17.64
C LYS A 157 -4.43 -5.15 16.69
N ASP A 158 -4.37 -5.42 15.38
CA ASP A 158 -4.51 -4.40 14.33
C ASP A 158 -5.80 -4.54 13.53
N SER A 159 -6.70 -5.42 13.97
CA SER A 159 -7.95 -5.67 13.26
C SER A 159 -9.00 -4.64 13.65
N ALA A 160 -9.57 -3.97 12.65
CA ALA A 160 -10.73 -3.12 12.85
C ALA A 160 -11.95 -3.96 13.28
N TYR A 161 -12.71 -3.43 14.23
CA TYR A 161 -13.98 -4.01 14.62
C TYR A 161 -15.04 -3.70 13.57
N ARG A 162 -15.69 -4.75 13.07
CA ARG A 162 -16.71 -4.67 12.01
C ARG A 162 -18.03 -5.29 12.48
N PRO A 163 -18.82 -4.56 13.28
CA PRO A 163 -20.00 -5.11 13.96
C PRO A 163 -21.02 -5.70 12.99
N MET A 164 -21.12 -5.14 11.77
CA MET A 164 -22.08 -5.62 10.77
C MET A 164 -21.69 -6.94 10.12
N MET A 165 -20.42 -7.31 10.09
CA MET A 165 -19.94 -8.55 9.47
C MET A 165 -20.48 -9.81 10.19
N LYS A 166 -20.86 -9.72 11.47
CA LYS A 166 -21.50 -10.81 12.20
C LYS A 166 -22.84 -11.27 11.57
N TYR A 167 -23.47 -10.39 10.79
CA TYR A 167 -24.72 -10.66 10.08
C TYR A 167 -24.52 -11.17 8.65
N GLY A 168 -23.28 -11.17 8.16
CA GLY A 168 -22.95 -11.58 6.80
C GLY A 168 -23.33 -13.03 6.49
N GLY A 169 -23.58 -13.30 5.20
CA GLY A 169 -23.89 -14.64 4.71
C GLY A 169 -25.38 -14.97 4.61
N TRP A 170 -25.71 -16.25 4.70
CA TRP A 170 -27.09 -16.71 4.58
C TRP A 170 -27.99 -16.19 5.70
N ASP A 171 -27.43 -15.80 6.84
CA ASP A 171 -28.22 -15.25 7.95
C ASP A 171 -28.91 -13.96 7.56
N ILE A 172 -28.21 -13.03 6.89
CA ILE A 172 -28.83 -11.78 6.42
C ILE A 172 -29.87 -12.06 5.32
N ARG A 173 -29.61 -13.04 4.43
CA ARG A 173 -30.57 -13.42 3.37
C ARG A 173 -31.86 -13.96 3.96
N ARG A 174 -31.78 -14.85 4.95
CA ARG A 174 -32.96 -15.36 5.65
C ARG A 174 -33.72 -14.25 6.35
N LYS A 175 -33.02 -13.38 7.09
CA LYS A 175 -33.65 -12.25 7.77
C LYS A 175 -34.37 -11.32 6.77
N LYS A 176 -33.73 -10.96 5.67
CA LYS A 176 -34.36 -10.14 4.61
C LYS A 176 -35.58 -10.80 4.00
N PHE A 177 -35.56 -12.10 3.79
CA PHE A 177 -36.67 -12.84 3.18
C PHE A 177 -37.89 -12.90 4.10
N PHE A 178 -37.71 -13.14 5.42
CA PHE A 178 -38.80 -13.30 6.37
C PHE A 178 -39.29 -11.96 6.97
N ALA A 179 -38.42 -10.99 7.17
CA ALA A 179 -38.78 -9.69 7.76
C ALA A 179 -39.37 -8.70 6.74
N GLY A 180 -39.40 -9.03 5.45
CA GLY A 180 -39.66 -8.02 4.44
C GLY A 180 -38.47 -7.06 4.31
N ASN A 181 -38.75 -5.81 3.86
CA ASN A 181 -37.68 -4.84 3.62
C ASN A 181 -37.18 -4.09 4.86
N GLU A 182 -37.70 -4.40 6.06
CA GLU A 182 -37.30 -3.77 7.32
C GLU A 182 -36.59 -4.77 8.21
N SER A 183 -35.28 -4.69 8.33
CA SER A 183 -34.53 -5.37 9.41
C SER A 183 -33.81 -4.35 10.27
N THR A 184 -34.13 -4.35 11.55
CA THR A 184 -33.43 -3.61 12.58
C THR A 184 -32.29 -4.48 13.12
N TYR A 185 -31.07 -4.01 13.10
CA TYR A 185 -29.96 -4.66 13.79
C TYR A 185 -29.98 -4.24 15.26
N GLU A 186 -29.57 -5.13 16.16
CA GLU A 186 -29.61 -4.91 17.61
C GLU A 186 -28.85 -3.66 18.10
N ASP A 187 -27.94 -3.12 17.29
CA ASP A 187 -27.16 -1.92 17.62
C ASP A 187 -27.89 -0.59 17.27
N GLY A 188 -29.20 -0.62 16.97
CA GLY A 188 -30.03 0.60 16.76
C GLY A 188 -29.85 1.28 15.39
N GLU A 189 -29.07 0.75 14.49
CA GLU A 189 -28.99 1.22 13.11
C GLU A 189 -29.97 0.44 12.24
N THR A 190 -31.01 1.13 11.77
CA THR A 190 -31.90 0.63 10.72
C THR A 190 -31.15 0.70 9.37
N LEU A 191 -30.78 -0.44 8.84
CA LEU A 191 -30.42 -0.52 7.42
C LEU A 191 -31.73 -0.58 6.63
N ASP A 192 -31.96 0.45 5.83
CA ASP A 192 -33.06 0.45 4.86
C ASP A 192 -32.77 -0.59 3.76
N LEU A 193 -33.34 -1.78 3.92
CA LEU A 193 -33.19 -2.90 3.00
C LEU A 193 -34.19 -2.86 1.85
N SER A 194 -35.02 -1.79 1.76
CA SER A 194 -36.12 -1.70 0.77
C SER A 194 -35.66 -1.67 -0.68
N ASN A 195 -34.35 -1.61 -0.95
CA ASN A 195 -33.81 -1.27 -2.26
C ASN A 195 -32.94 -2.32 -2.95
N SER A 196 -32.80 -3.51 -2.41
CA SER A 196 -32.00 -4.58 -3.08
C SER A 196 -32.82 -5.51 -3.97
N ALA A 197 -34.14 -5.41 -3.97
CA ALA A 197 -34.98 -6.14 -4.92
C ALA A 197 -35.36 -5.23 -6.09
N GLY A 198 -34.79 -5.49 -7.27
CA GLY A 198 -35.14 -4.82 -8.52
C GLY A 198 -36.59 -5.05 -8.91
N GLY A 199 -37.47 -4.23 -8.39
CA GLY A 199 -38.85 -4.13 -8.85
C GLY A 199 -38.97 -3.03 -9.89
N THR A 200 -39.26 -3.37 -11.13
CA THR A 200 -39.71 -2.44 -12.17
C THR A 200 -40.95 -1.71 -11.69
N SER A 201 -40.83 -0.50 -11.17
CA SER A 201 -41.97 0.39 -11.01
C SER A 201 -42.24 1.10 -12.33
N GLN A 202 -43.29 0.71 -12.99
CA GLN A 202 -43.92 1.51 -14.06
C GLN A 202 -44.34 2.87 -13.50
N GLN A 203 -43.82 3.93 -14.11
CA GLN A 203 -44.30 5.29 -13.92
C GLN A 203 -45.72 5.38 -14.45
N GLY A 204 -46.70 5.56 -13.57
CA GLY A 204 -48.03 6.00 -13.90
C GLY A 204 -48.10 7.52 -13.94
N SER A 205 -48.48 8.07 -15.11
CA SER A 205 -48.84 9.48 -15.32
C SER A 205 -50.05 9.90 -14.48
N PRO A 206 -50.14 11.17 -14.08
CA PRO A 206 -51.28 11.67 -13.37
C PRO A 206 -52.38 12.12 -14.33
N PHE A 207 -53.54 11.50 -14.31
CA PHE A 207 -54.76 12.11 -14.83
C PHE A 207 -55.91 11.92 -13.84
N HIS A 208 -56.54 13.01 -13.50
CA HIS A 208 -57.75 13.20 -12.73
C HIS A 208 -59.02 13.11 -13.60
N PRO A 209 -60.24 13.29 -13.02
CA PRO A 209 -61.03 12.40 -12.17
C PRO A 209 -62.42 12.15 -12.77
N GLY A 210 -63.16 11.25 -12.23
CA GLY A 210 -64.57 11.29 -12.40
C GLY A 210 -65.33 9.98 -12.43
N MET A 211 -66.16 9.79 -11.41
CA MET A 211 -67.45 9.08 -11.35
C MET A 211 -67.50 7.57 -11.68
N ALA A 212 -67.81 6.82 -10.73
CA ALA A 212 -69.12 6.17 -10.51
C ALA A 212 -68.97 4.86 -9.72
N THR A 213 -69.64 4.84 -8.64
CA THR A 213 -70.01 3.69 -7.81
C THR A 213 -70.64 2.59 -8.60
N SER A 214 -70.08 1.38 -8.54
CA SER A 214 -70.89 0.15 -8.61
C SER A 214 -70.22 -0.93 -7.74
N GLN A 215 -70.87 -1.23 -6.63
CA GLN A 215 -70.61 -2.42 -5.85
C GLN A 215 -70.90 -3.68 -6.67
N PRO A 216 -70.08 -4.67 -6.70
CA PRO A 216 -70.52 -6.03 -7.02
C PRO A 216 -70.87 -6.77 -5.73
N LEU A 217 -72.16 -7.05 -5.63
CA LEU A 217 -72.66 -8.10 -4.77
C LEU A 217 -72.11 -9.43 -5.27
N PHE A 218 -71.21 -10.05 -4.58
CA PHE A 218 -71.10 -11.48 -4.38
C PHE A 218 -69.95 -11.73 -3.37
N GLY A 219 -70.35 -12.07 -2.15
CA GLY A 219 -69.46 -12.61 -1.15
C GLY A 219 -68.99 -13.99 -1.55
N GLY A 220 -67.73 -14.10 -1.84
CA GLY A 220 -66.99 -15.33 -1.93
C GLY A 220 -65.65 -15.10 -1.20
N HIS A 221 -65.52 -15.53 0.04
CA HIS A 221 -64.24 -15.67 0.68
C HIS A 221 -63.50 -16.79 -0.05
N GLY A 222 -62.82 -16.44 -1.14
CA GLY A 222 -61.71 -17.27 -1.63
C GLY A 222 -60.56 -17.12 -0.65
N PRO A 223 -59.76 -18.18 -0.41
CA PRO A 223 -58.61 -18.06 0.45
C PRO A 223 -57.70 -16.94 -0.10
N SER A 224 -57.43 -15.94 0.75
CA SER A 224 -56.48 -14.89 0.42
C SER A 224 -55.14 -15.52 0.08
N ILE A 225 -54.53 -15.05 -0.99
CA ILE A 225 -53.21 -15.51 -1.48
C ILE A 225 -52.08 -15.26 -0.43
N GLU A 226 -52.45 -14.72 0.73
CA GLU A 226 -51.51 -14.37 1.80
C GLU A 226 -51.11 -15.52 2.73
N ASP A 227 -51.70 -16.73 2.63
CA ASP A 227 -51.47 -17.79 3.59
C ASP A 227 -50.57 -18.95 3.08
N VAL A 228 -49.89 -18.79 1.96
CA VAL A 228 -48.86 -19.78 1.58
C VAL A 228 -47.58 -19.42 2.34
N PRO A 229 -47.08 -20.29 3.23
CA PRO A 229 -45.83 -20.05 3.93
C PRO A 229 -44.74 -19.74 2.91
N LYS A 230 -44.13 -18.56 2.98
CA LYS A 230 -43.00 -18.19 2.14
C LYS A 230 -41.89 -19.22 2.39
N GLN A 231 -41.70 -20.15 1.49
CA GLN A 231 -40.62 -21.14 1.60
C GLN A 231 -39.34 -20.51 1.07
N PHE A 232 -38.33 -20.42 1.93
CA PHE A 232 -37.02 -19.94 1.54
C PHE A 232 -36.30 -20.98 0.69
N ASP A 233 -36.00 -20.62 -0.58
CA ASP A 233 -35.25 -21.46 -1.50
C ASP A 233 -33.90 -20.77 -1.82
N PRO A 234 -32.78 -21.27 -1.25
CA PRO A 234 -31.47 -20.67 -1.45
C PRO A 234 -31.09 -20.45 -2.93
N ALA A 235 -31.49 -21.38 -3.81
CA ALA A 235 -31.14 -21.31 -5.23
C ALA A 235 -31.77 -20.12 -5.97
N LYS A 236 -32.88 -19.59 -5.43
CA LYS A 236 -33.60 -18.44 -6.00
C LYS A 236 -33.27 -17.12 -5.32
N GLN A 237 -32.46 -17.16 -4.26
CA GLN A 237 -32.17 -16.00 -3.43
C GLN A 237 -30.83 -15.32 -3.73
N THR A 238 -29.98 -15.90 -4.58
CA THR A 238 -28.67 -15.33 -4.91
C THR A 238 -28.48 -15.19 -6.41
N TYR A 239 -27.79 -14.14 -6.78
CA TYR A 239 -27.20 -13.97 -8.10
C TYR A 239 -25.82 -14.62 -8.17
N THR A 240 -25.12 -14.43 -9.27
CA THR A 240 -23.71 -14.86 -9.39
C THR A 240 -22.89 -14.22 -8.29
N GLY A 241 -22.09 -15.03 -7.59
CA GLY A 241 -21.23 -14.55 -6.50
C GLY A 241 -20.11 -13.62 -6.98
N ALA A 242 -19.78 -12.63 -6.17
CA ALA A 242 -18.66 -11.73 -6.41
C ALA A 242 -17.86 -11.50 -5.12
N PHE A 243 -16.53 -11.33 -5.24
CA PHE A 243 -15.66 -10.85 -4.16
C PHE A 243 -15.47 -9.34 -4.31
N LEU A 244 -15.67 -8.61 -3.21
CA LEU A 244 -15.62 -7.16 -3.18
C LEU A 244 -14.41 -6.67 -2.36
N GLY A 245 -13.72 -5.64 -2.82
CA GLY A 245 -12.66 -5.00 -2.00
C GLY A 245 -13.24 -4.30 -0.77
N ILE A 246 -12.54 -4.37 0.35
CA ILE A 246 -13.01 -3.78 1.62
C ILE A 246 -13.26 -2.27 1.50
N GLY A 247 -12.45 -1.56 0.73
CA GLY A 247 -12.61 -0.12 0.51
C GLY A 247 -13.86 0.25 -0.29
N LEU A 248 -14.43 -0.68 -1.09
CA LEU A 248 -15.71 -0.50 -1.79
C LEU A 248 -16.90 -0.72 -0.84
N SER A 249 -16.73 -1.54 0.20
CA SER A 249 -17.81 -1.87 1.12
C SER A 249 -17.86 -0.96 2.36
N THR A 250 -16.75 -0.35 2.75
CA THR A 250 -16.64 0.50 3.95
C THR A 250 -16.98 1.96 3.63
N TYR A 251 -17.78 2.61 4.50
CA TYR A 251 -18.10 4.04 4.34
C TYR A 251 -17.56 4.92 5.47
N SER A 252 -17.28 4.35 6.63
CA SER A 252 -16.74 5.07 7.77
C SER A 252 -15.74 4.21 8.51
N ARG A 253 -14.66 4.85 8.89
CA ARG A 253 -13.58 4.25 9.67
C ARG A 253 -13.24 5.26 10.75
N ARG A 254 -13.51 4.92 12.02
CA ARG A 254 -13.34 5.83 13.17
C ARG A 254 -12.81 5.08 14.37
N TYR A 255 -12.00 5.76 15.18
CA TYR A 255 -11.65 5.29 16.50
C TYR A 255 -12.79 5.62 17.47
N GLU A 256 -13.33 4.59 18.11
CA GLU A 256 -14.36 4.71 19.14
C GLU A 256 -13.80 4.10 20.44
N LYS A 257 -14.10 4.76 21.57
CA LYS A 257 -13.71 4.22 22.88
C LYS A 257 -14.64 3.06 23.22
N ASP A 258 -14.03 1.91 23.49
CA ASP A 258 -14.76 0.75 23.97
C ASP A 258 -15.38 1.11 25.35
N PRO A 259 -16.71 1.03 25.52
CA PRO A 259 -17.38 1.41 26.75
C PRO A 259 -16.99 0.52 27.95
N GLU A 260 -16.51 -0.71 27.71
CA GLU A 260 -16.15 -1.65 28.79
C GLU A 260 -14.68 -1.52 29.19
N THR A 261 -13.77 -1.34 28.21
CA THR A 261 -12.32 -1.32 28.46
C THR A 261 -11.73 0.08 28.50
N GLY A 262 -12.42 1.08 27.93
CA GLY A 262 -11.93 2.46 27.78
C GLY A 262 -10.82 2.60 26.74
N GLU A 263 -10.43 1.52 26.07
CA GLU A 263 -9.42 1.53 25.02
C GLU A 263 -10.01 2.05 23.70
N GLU A 264 -9.22 2.79 22.95
CA GLU A 264 -9.60 3.23 21.61
C GLU A 264 -9.49 2.05 20.62
N LYS A 265 -10.61 1.77 19.96
CA LYS A 265 -10.74 0.69 19.00
C LYS A 265 -11.16 1.25 17.64
N LEU A 266 -10.50 0.80 16.59
CA LEU A 266 -10.89 1.16 15.22
C LEU A 266 -12.19 0.42 14.87
N VAL A 267 -13.24 1.19 14.60
CA VAL A 267 -14.55 0.67 14.18
C VAL A 267 -14.77 1.01 12.71
N GLU A 268 -15.03 -0.01 11.91
CA GLU A 268 -15.37 0.12 10.50
C GLU A 268 -16.86 -0.17 10.30
N ARG A 269 -17.55 0.81 9.72
CA ARG A 269 -18.96 0.69 9.35
C ARG A 269 -19.07 0.40 7.86
N MET A 270 -19.82 -0.63 7.51
CA MET A 270 -19.90 -1.17 6.16
C MET A 270 -21.22 -0.80 5.51
N ARG A 271 -21.19 -0.48 4.21
CA ARG A 271 -22.38 -0.26 3.36
C ARG A 271 -22.91 -1.54 2.77
N VAL A 272 -21.98 -2.45 2.42
CA VAL A 272 -22.24 -3.71 1.75
C VAL A 272 -21.50 -4.79 2.51
N ILE A 273 -22.20 -5.86 2.85
CA ILE A 273 -21.65 -7.03 3.54
C ILE A 273 -21.90 -8.30 2.73
N PRO A 274 -21.19 -9.40 3.00
CA PRO A 274 -21.49 -10.68 2.34
C PRO A 274 -22.97 -11.06 2.52
N GLY A 275 -23.63 -11.37 1.41
CA GLY A 275 -25.08 -11.61 1.36
C GLY A 275 -25.88 -10.44 0.78
N ASP A 276 -25.28 -9.28 0.54
CA ASP A 276 -25.92 -8.17 -0.17
C ASP A 276 -25.80 -8.31 -1.68
N ASP A 277 -26.71 -7.64 -2.40
CA ASP A 277 -26.67 -7.56 -3.86
C ASP A 277 -26.18 -6.19 -4.32
N VAL A 278 -25.39 -6.21 -5.37
CA VAL A 278 -24.89 -5.01 -6.05
C VAL A 278 -25.16 -5.12 -7.54
N VAL A 279 -25.22 -3.97 -8.20
CA VAL A 279 -25.42 -3.87 -9.65
C VAL A 279 -24.11 -3.45 -10.29
N ILE A 280 -23.66 -4.18 -11.31
CA ILE A 280 -22.44 -3.84 -12.05
C ILE A 280 -22.80 -3.60 -13.51
N SER A 281 -22.42 -2.42 -14.01
CA SER A 281 -22.55 -2.04 -15.42
C SER A 281 -21.20 -2.08 -16.10
N PHE A 282 -21.11 -2.71 -17.25
CA PHE A 282 -19.86 -2.97 -17.96
C PHE A 282 -20.04 -2.90 -19.48
N PRO A 283 -18.98 -2.57 -20.25
CA PRO A 283 -19.04 -2.60 -21.71
C PRO A 283 -19.13 -4.03 -22.23
N GLN A 284 -20.06 -4.28 -23.14
CA GLN A 284 -20.19 -5.55 -23.87
C GLN A 284 -19.52 -5.46 -25.24
N MET A 285 -19.04 -6.60 -25.73
CA MET A 285 -18.57 -6.71 -27.12
C MET A 285 -19.76 -6.69 -28.07
N GLY A 286 -19.63 -5.94 -29.12
CA GLY A 286 -20.67 -5.83 -30.14
C GLY A 286 -20.41 -4.66 -31.09
N ASN A 287 -21.07 -4.67 -32.21
CA ASN A 287 -21.03 -3.55 -33.14
C ASN A 287 -22.48 -3.08 -33.43
N PRO A 288 -22.92 -1.95 -32.86
CA PRO A 288 -22.18 -1.03 -31.99
C PRO A 288 -21.92 -1.58 -30.58
N PRO A 289 -20.92 -1.05 -29.87
CA PRO A 289 -20.68 -1.41 -28.47
C PRO A 289 -21.89 -1.04 -27.62
N THR A 290 -22.27 -1.93 -26.70
CA THR A 290 -23.39 -1.76 -25.77
C THR A 290 -22.91 -1.85 -24.32
N PHE A 291 -23.74 -1.40 -23.39
CA PHE A 291 -23.49 -1.58 -21.96
C PHE A 291 -24.46 -2.64 -21.42
N GLY A 292 -23.89 -3.64 -20.78
CA GLY A 292 -24.63 -4.61 -19.99
C GLY A 292 -24.70 -4.18 -18.54
N THR A 293 -25.76 -4.61 -17.87
CA THR A 293 -25.95 -4.42 -16.43
C THR A 293 -26.43 -5.73 -15.85
N GLU A 294 -25.80 -6.17 -14.75
CA GLU A 294 -26.13 -7.45 -14.11
C GLU A 294 -26.05 -7.31 -12.58
N ASN A 295 -26.86 -8.11 -11.89
CA ASN A 295 -26.84 -8.19 -10.43
C ASN A 295 -25.86 -9.25 -9.98
N PHE A 296 -25.12 -8.95 -8.91
CA PHE A 296 -24.19 -9.86 -8.27
C PHE A 296 -24.45 -9.90 -6.76
N THR A 297 -24.33 -11.08 -6.17
CA THR A 297 -24.35 -11.25 -4.72
C THR A 297 -22.93 -11.21 -4.19
N ILE A 298 -22.65 -10.35 -3.22
CA ILE A 298 -21.34 -10.32 -2.56
C ILE A 298 -21.24 -11.54 -1.67
N VAL A 299 -20.28 -12.42 -1.96
CA VAL A 299 -20.08 -13.68 -1.23
C VAL A 299 -18.89 -13.64 -0.29
N ASP A 300 -17.94 -12.72 -0.52
CA ASP A 300 -16.85 -12.44 0.41
C ASP A 300 -16.24 -11.06 0.13
N ILE A 301 -15.44 -10.59 1.09
CA ILE A 301 -14.70 -9.35 0.99
C ILE A 301 -13.22 -9.67 1.09
N TYR A 302 -12.38 -9.03 0.27
CA TYR A 302 -10.95 -9.13 0.40
C TYR A 302 -10.34 -7.82 0.92
N GLU A 303 -9.24 -7.94 1.67
CA GLU A 303 -8.49 -6.83 2.25
C GLU A 303 -7.01 -7.10 2.14
N CYS A 304 -6.36 -6.49 1.14
CA CYS A 304 -4.91 -6.59 0.95
C CYS A 304 -4.12 -5.44 1.58
N ARG A 305 -4.82 -4.49 2.19
CA ARG A 305 -4.26 -3.26 2.79
C ARG A 305 -3.53 -2.36 1.80
N MET A 306 -3.91 -2.44 0.55
CA MET A 306 -3.50 -1.52 -0.50
C MET A 306 -4.73 -0.80 -1.04
N SER A 307 -4.81 0.52 -0.80
CA SER A 307 -5.99 1.32 -1.14
C SER A 307 -6.41 1.18 -2.59
N ASP A 308 -5.43 1.19 -3.52
CA ASP A 308 -5.72 1.09 -4.95
C ASP A 308 -6.36 -0.23 -5.36
N PHE A 309 -6.06 -1.33 -4.66
CA PHE A 309 -6.67 -2.62 -4.90
C PHE A 309 -7.98 -2.76 -4.12
N ASP A 310 -7.98 -2.41 -2.84
CA ASP A 310 -9.15 -2.56 -1.97
C ASP A 310 -10.34 -1.67 -2.37
N THR A 311 -10.08 -0.57 -3.11
CA THR A 311 -11.11 0.39 -3.56
C THR A 311 -11.52 0.26 -5.02
N LYS A 312 -10.86 -0.60 -5.82
CA LYS A 312 -11.07 -0.60 -7.27
C LYS A 312 -11.41 -1.96 -7.87
N PHE A 313 -11.13 -3.07 -7.22
CA PHE A 313 -11.27 -4.39 -7.82
C PHE A 313 -12.49 -5.14 -7.30
N VAL A 314 -13.21 -5.79 -8.23
CA VAL A 314 -14.29 -6.75 -7.97
C VAL A 314 -14.01 -8.00 -8.79
N PHE A 315 -14.05 -9.17 -8.15
CA PHE A 315 -13.77 -10.44 -8.80
C PHE A 315 -15.04 -11.25 -8.98
N ILE A 316 -15.23 -11.83 -10.18
CA ILE A 316 -16.34 -12.71 -10.54
C ILE A 316 -15.81 -13.97 -11.27
N PRO A 317 -16.63 -15.04 -11.41
CA PRO A 317 -16.23 -16.21 -12.20
C PRO A 317 -15.93 -15.82 -13.65
N ILE A 318 -14.81 -16.35 -14.20
CA ILE A 318 -14.36 -16.01 -15.55
C ILE A 318 -15.38 -16.43 -16.62
N GLU A 319 -16.02 -17.59 -16.44
CA GLU A 319 -17.02 -18.08 -17.37
C GLU A 319 -18.20 -17.10 -17.46
N LYS A 320 -18.69 -16.64 -16.30
CA LYS A 320 -19.77 -15.64 -16.24
C LYS A 320 -19.35 -14.33 -16.88
N MET A 321 -18.11 -13.88 -16.65
CA MET A 321 -17.57 -12.68 -17.29
C MET A 321 -17.57 -12.80 -18.81
N GLN A 322 -17.11 -13.93 -19.33
CA GLN A 322 -17.06 -14.18 -20.77
C GLN A 322 -18.46 -14.25 -21.40
N ASP A 323 -19.42 -14.87 -20.71
CA ASP A 323 -20.82 -14.92 -21.14
C ASP A 323 -21.44 -13.52 -21.17
N LEU A 324 -21.31 -12.76 -20.11
CA LEU A 324 -21.87 -11.40 -19.99
C LEU A 324 -21.30 -10.42 -21.01
N ARG A 325 -20.02 -10.55 -21.32
CA ARG A 325 -19.34 -9.72 -22.29
C ARG A 325 -19.47 -10.18 -23.74
N LEU A 326 -20.08 -11.31 -23.97
CA LEU A 326 -20.17 -11.94 -25.31
C LEU A 326 -18.77 -12.30 -25.87
N MET A 327 -17.83 -12.68 -25.00
CA MET A 327 -16.46 -13.09 -25.36
C MET A 327 -16.40 -14.56 -25.82
N ILE A 328 -17.43 -15.02 -26.48
CA ILE A 328 -17.55 -16.38 -27.02
C ILE A 328 -17.76 -16.26 -28.51
N ASP A 329 -16.85 -16.80 -29.28
CA ASP A 329 -17.00 -16.88 -30.74
C ASP A 329 -18.25 -17.69 -31.08
N PRO A 330 -19.21 -17.12 -31.84
CA PRO A 330 -20.46 -17.80 -32.13
C PRO A 330 -20.28 -19.06 -33.01
N ILE A 331 -19.21 -19.12 -33.80
CA ILE A 331 -18.92 -20.22 -34.73
C ILE A 331 -18.08 -21.30 -34.06
N THR A 332 -16.91 -20.89 -33.52
CA THR A 332 -15.93 -21.83 -32.94
C THR A 332 -16.24 -22.21 -31.51
N LYS A 333 -17.13 -21.45 -30.82
CA LYS A 333 -17.44 -21.57 -29.39
C LYS A 333 -16.21 -21.40 -28.48
N LYS A 334 -15.11 -20.87 -29.02
CA LYS A 334 -13.91 -20.56 -28.25
C LYS A 334 -14.16 -19.31 -27.40
N ARG A 335 -13.69 -19.36 -26.18
CA ARG A 335 -13.75 -18.26 -25.21
C ARG A 335 -12.47 -17.43 -25.29
N SER A 336 -12.60 -16.10 -25.18
CA SER A 336 -11.48 -15.16 -25.19
C SER A 336 -11.12 -14.73 -23.77
N VAL A 337 -9.86 -14.35 -23.60
CA VAL A 337 -9.32 -13.68 -22.39
C VAL A 337 -8.48 -12.50 -22.82
N ASN A 338 -8.32 -11.49 -21.98
CA ASN A 338 -7.45 -10.37 -22.31
C ASN A 338 -6.15 -10.35 -21.52
N GLN A 339 -6.01 -11.24 -20.52
CA GLN A 339 -4.79 -11.37 -19.76
C GLN A 339 -4.48 -12.84 -19.43
N ILE A 340 -3.17 -13.14 -19.31
CA ILE A 340 -2.66 -14.35 -18.68
C ILE A 340 -1.72 -13.90 -17.56
N LEU A 341 -2.01 -14.33 -16.33
CA LEU A 341 -1.19 -14.07 -15.16
C LEU A 341 -0.26 -15.26 -14.93
N ILE A 342 1.00 -14.98 -14.59
CA ILE A 342 2.04 -16.00 -14.43
C ILE A 342 2.72 -15.81 -13.07
N LYS A 343 2.88 -16.91 -12.33
CA LYS A 343 3.70 -16.98 -11.13
C LYS A 343 5.00 -17.70 -11.44
N ALA A 344 6.11 -17.03 -11.21
CA ALA A 344 7.45 -17.57 -11.40
C ALA A 344 7.95 -18.32 -10.14
N LYS A 345 8.92 -19.20 -10.33
CA LYS A 345 9.58 -19.84 -9.20
C LYS A 345 10.40 -18.82 -8.41
N PRO A 346 10.36 -18.87 -7.06
CA PRO A 346 11.19 -17.98 -6.24
C PRO A 346 12.66 -17.98 -6.66
N GLY A 347 13.24 -16.78 -6.81
CA GLY A 347 14.63 -16.60 -7.26
C GLY A 347 14.83 -16.55 -8.79
N THR A 348 13.77 -16.66 -9.59
CA THR A 348 13.84 -16.48 -11.05
C THR A 348 14.01 -15.00 -11.38
N ASN A 349 14.90 -14.70 -12.34
CA ASN A 349 15.01 -13.35 -12.89
C ASN A 349 13.78 -13.04 -13.77
N LEU A 350 12.87 -12.21 -13.26
CA LEU A 350 11.61 -11.89 -13.93
C LEU A 350 11.83 -11.15 -15.26
N ASN A 351 12.84 -10.30 -15.35
CA ASN A 351 13.14 -9.58 -16.60
C ASN A 351 13.57 -10.55 -17.71
N GLU A 352 14.45 -11.49 -17.38
CA GLU A 352 14.88 -12.51 -18.33
C GLU A 352 13.72 -13.42 -18.77
N LEU A 353 12.84 -13.79 -17.82
CA LEU A 353 11.67 -14.60 -18.12
C LEU A 353 10.66 -13.83 -18.99
N ARG A 354 10.43 -12.54 -18.70
CA ARG A 354 9.59 -11.63 -19.50
C ARG A 354 10.10 -11.56 -20.94
N ASP A 355 11.39 -11.27 -21.11
CA ASP A 355 12.01 -11.12 -22.43
C ASP A 355 11.93 -12.43 -23.22
N MET A 356 12.19 -13.57 -22.55
CA MET A 356 12.05 -14.91 -23.16
C MET A 356 10.62 -15.18 -23.66
N ILE A 357 9.59 -14.78 -22.89
CA ILE A 357 8.19 -14.96 -23.29
C ILE A 357 7.82 -13.99 -24.42
N GLN A 358 8.25 -12.74 -24.33
CA GLN A 358 7.94 -11.73 -25.34
C GLN A 358 8.58 -12.03 -26.71
N ASP A 359 9.75 -12.67 -26.72
CA ASP A 359 10.44 -13.07 -27.97
C ASP A 359 9.82 -14.31 -28.64
N MET A 360 8.84 -14.95 -28.01
CA MET A 360 8.10 -16.05 -28.64
C MET A 360 7.24 -15.54 -29.80
N SER A 361 7.16 -16.31 -30.89
CA SER A 361 6.31 -16.01 -32.05
C SER A 361 4.82 -15.87 -31.71
N ASP A 362 4.40 -16.49 -30.60
CA ASP A 362 3.01 -16.47 -30.10
C ASP A 362 2.61 -15.11 -29.49
N PHE A 363 3.60 -14.25 -29.16
CA PHE A 363 3.39 -12.96 -28.48
C PHE A 363 4.07 -11.79 -29.20
N PRO A 364 3.69 -11.49 -30.46
CA PRO A 364 4.27 -10.36 -31.17
C PRO A 364 3.99 -9.03 -30.46
N TYR A 365 5.00 -8.18 -30.31
CA TYR A 365 4.96 -6.87 -29.61
C TYR A 365 3.82 -5.94 -30.05
N LEU A 366 3.36 -6.08 -31.29
CA LEU A 366 2.27 -5.25 -31.81
C LEU A 366 0.92 -5.55 -31.14
N PHE A 367 0.70 -6.79 -30.69
CA PHE A 367 -0.59 -7.25 -30.18
C PHE A 367 -0.56 -7.67 -28.71
N TYR A 368 0.63 -7.93 -28.17
CA TYR A 368 0.79 -8.40 -26.80
C TYR A 368 1.84 -7.58 -26.05
N SER A 369 1.52 -7.30 -24.81
CA SER A 369 2.44 -6.69 -23.85
C SER A 369 2.73 -7.68 -22.74
N VAL A 370 4.00 -8.07 -22.59
CA VAL A 370 4.45 -8.92 -21.49
C VAL A 370 5.15 -8.02 -20.49
N GLN A 371 4.62 -7.94 -19.28
CA GLN A 371 5.08 -7.01 -18.25
C GLN A 371 5.30 -7.74 -16.93
N THR A 372 6.38 -7.40 -16.24
CA THR A 372 6.55 -7.78 -14.84
C THR A 372 5.68 -6.89 -13.96
N TRP A 373 5.41 -7.30 -12.72
CA TRP A 373 4.71 -6.45 -11.76
C TRP A 373 5.43 -5.08 -11.56
N ARG A 374 6.76 -5.04 -11.68
CA ARG A 374 7.53 -3.80 -11.60
C ARG A 374 7.33 -2.91 -12.82
N ASP A 375 7.16 -3.47 -13.99
CA ASP A 375 6.87 -2.71 -15.22
C ASP A 375 5.47 -2.08 -15.12
N GLN A 376 4.48 -2.83 -14.61
CA GLN A 376 3.11 -2.34 -14.42
C GLN A 376 3.04 -1.18 -13.42
N GLU A 377 3.73 -1.30 -12.30
CA GLU A 377 3.76 -0.30 -11.23
C GLU A 377 4.97 0.66 -11.34
N SER A 378 5.58 0.72 -12.51
CA SER A 378 6.78 1.55 -12.75
C SER A 378 6.57 3.02 -12.40
N THR A 379 5.40 3.57 -12.64
CA THR A 379 5.06 4.97 -12.30
C THR A 379 5.06 5.19 -10.79
N LEU A 380 4.44 4.29 -10.03
CA LEU A 380 4.42 4.37 -8.56
C LEU A 380 5.81 4.17 -7.98
N LEU A 381 6.53 3.16 -8.45
CA LEU A 381 7.90 2.89 -8.00
C LEU A 381 8.87 4.04 -8.35
N ALA A 382 8.72 4.66 -9.52
CA ALA A 382 9.49 5.84 -9.92
C ALA A 382 9.16 7.06 -9.03
N ALA A 383 7.90 7.27 -8.68
CA ALA A 383 7.49 8.34 -7.77
C ALA A 383 8.14 8.19 -6.38
N VAL A 384 8.11 6.99 -5.81
CA VAL A 384 8.76 6.68 -4.51
C VAL A 384 10.28 6.81 -4.60
N ALA A 385 10.89 6.41 -5.71
CA ALA A 385 12.33 6.58 -5.94
C ALA A 385 12.70 8.07 -6.03
N MET A 386 11.91 8.88 -6.73
CA MET A 386 12.10 10.32 -6.84
C MET A 386 11.95 11.01 -5.47
N GLU A 387 10.93 10.66 -4.69
CA GLU A 387 10.74 11.17 -3.33
C GLU A 387 11.96 10.85 -2.45
N THR A 388 12.43 9.62 -2.48
CA THR A 388 13.64 9.20 -1.75
C THR A 388 14.88 10.01 -2.18
N GLN A 389 15.03 10.29 -3.48
CA GLN A 389 16.14 11.11 -3.98
C GLN A 389 16.05 12.57 -3.50
N LEU A 390 14.84 13.16 -3.50
CA LEU A 390 14.61 14.52 -3.00
C LEU A 390 14.92 14.61 -1.50
N LEU A 391 14.46 13.64 -0.71
CA LEU A 391 14.78 13.57 0.71
C LEU A 391 16.29 13.45 0.95
N ASN A 392 16.98 12.58 0.20
CA ASN A 392 18.44 12.46 0.29
C ASN A 392 19.17 13.75 -0.06
N LEU A 393 18.69 14.52 -1.07
CA LEU A 393 19.22 15.83 -1.38
C LEU A 393 19.04 16.83 -0.24
N LEU A 394 17.82 16.89 0.34
CA LEU A 394 17.55 17.77 1.48
C LEU A 394 18.42 17.41 2.69
N LEU A 395 18.56 16.11 2.98
CA LEU A 395 19.40 15.62 4.07
C LEU A 395 20.89 15.91 3.81
N PHE A 396 21.35 15.80 2.58
CA PHE A 396 22.69 16.23 2.19
C PHE A 396 22.92 17.73 2.45
N LEU A 397 21.94 18.57 2.15
CA LEU A 397 22.01 20.01 2.44
C LEU A 397 22.12 20.29 3.95
N ILE A 398 21.41 19.52 4.78
CA ILE A 398 21.51 19.63 6.25
C ILE A 398 22.92 19.31 6.72
N ILE A 399 23.54 18.23 6.20
CA ILE A 399 24.95 17.91 6.53
C ILE A 399 25.91 18.99 5.99
N ALA A 400 25.65 19.54 4.81
CA ALA A 400 26.46 20.63 4.28
C ALA A 400 26.40 21.86 5.19
N VAL A 401 25.23 22.22 5.72
CA VAL A 401 25.08 23.31 6.71
C VAL A 401 25.84 22.99 7.99
N ALA A 402 25.79 21.74 8.48
CA ALA A 402 26.61 21.31 9.60
C ALA A 402 28.12 21.45 9.29
N GLY A 403 28.54 21.14 8.05
CA GLY A 403 29.90 21.35 7.57
C GLY A 403 30.32 22.81 7.59
N PHE A 404 29.46 23.76 7.21
CA PHE A 404 29.73 25.19 7.37
C PHE A 404 29.85 25.61 8.83
N GLY A 405 29.07 25.02 9.71
CA GLY A 405 29.23 25.21 11.15
C GLY A 405 30.61 24.77 11.64
N ILE A 406 31.08 23.60 11.20
CA ILE A 406 32.45 23.12 11.48
C ILE A 406 33.48 24.11 10.93
N LEU A 407 33.34 24.56 9.68
CA LEU A 407 34.22 25.53 9.05
C LEU A 407 34.35 26.83 9.87
N ALA A 408 33.22 27.40 10.30
CA ALA A 408 33.18 28.63 11.08
C ALA A 408 33.91 28.47 12.45
N ILE A 409 33.66 27.34 13.13
CA ILE A 409 34.28 27.03 14.43
C ILE A 409 35.78 26.82 14.26
N PHE A 410 36.23 26.11 13.22
CA PHE A 410 37.65 25.95 12.94
C PHE A 410 38.34 27.29 12.63
N TYR A 411 37.68 28.20 11.91
CA TYR A 411 38.20 29.52 11.71
C TYR A 411 38.42 30.26 13.02
N MET A 412 37.45 30.18 13.93
CA MET A 412 37.56 30.78 15.25
C MET A 412 38.70 30.15 16.07
N ILE A 413 38.83 28.83 16.08
CA ILE A 413 39.90 28.11 16.76
C ILE A 413 41.28 28.52 16.23
N VAL A 414 41.44 28.68 14.91
CA VAL A 414 42.70 29.13 14.30
C VAL A 414 43.04 30.53 14.76
N LEU A 415 42.05 31.44 14.83
CA LEU A 415 42.27 32.83 15.30
C LEU A 415 42.69 32.84 16.77
N GLU A 416 42.02 32.10 17.67
CA GLU A 416 42.36 32.02 19.09
C GLU A 416 43.73 31.37 19.33
N LYS A 417 44.13 30.45 18.46
CA LYS A 417 45.37 29.68 18.57
C LYS A 417 46.51 30.25 17.72
N MET A 418 46.36 31.43 17.18
CA MET A 418 47.40 32.04 16.32
C MET A 418 48.75 32.14 17.01
N ARG A 419 48.78 32.50 18.31
CA ARG A 419 50.01 32.61 19.09
C ARG A 419 50.67 31.26 19.27
N ASP A 420 49.91 30.24 19.62
CA ASP A 420 50.43 28.86 19.80
C ASP A 420 51.00 28.32 18.49
N ILE A 421 50.31 28.60 17.35
CA ILE A 421 50.79 28.24 16.00
C ILE A 421 52.07 29.00 15.64
N GLY A 422 52.14 30.28 15.99
CA GLY A 422 53.34 31.10 15.80
C GLY A 422 54.55 30.57 16.58
N ILE A 423 54.38 30.18 17.83
CA ILE A 423 55.43 29.55 18.67
C ILE A 423 55.89 28.23 18.06
N MET A 424 54.95 27.34 17.67
CA MET A 424 55.32 26.08 17.05
C MET A 424 56.13 26.28 15.75
N LYS A 425 55.75 27.23 14.90
CA LYS A 425 56.49 27.55 13.68
C LYS A 425 57.85 28.20 13.93
N ALA A 426 57.96 29.04 14.95
CA ALA A 426 59.25 29.62 15.39
C ALA A 426 60.21 28.54 15.89
N LEU A 427 59.69 27.47 16.51
CA LEU A 427 60.42 26.27 16.96
C LEU A 427 60.73 25.29 15.82
N GLY A 428 60.40 25.60 14.55
CA GLY A 428 60.72 24.80 13.38
C GLY A 428 59.62 23.85 12.89
N ALA A 429 58.38 23.98 13.37
CA ALA A 429 57.28 23.16 12.86
C ALA A 429 57.01 23.51 11.38
N SER A 430 56.94 22.45 10.52
CA SER A 430 56.62 22.62 9.10
C SER A 430 55.15 23.05 8.90
N ALA A 431 54.87 23.80 7.81
CA ALA A 431 53.54 24.21 7.45
C ALA A 431 52.59 22.99 7.27
N PHE A 432 53.11 21.91 6.71
CA PHE A 432 52.37 20.64 6.54
C PHE A 432 52.05 19.98 7.87
N GLY A 433 52.99 20.04 8.87
CA GLY A 433 52.75 19.53 10.19
C GLY A 433 51.62 20.26 10.92
N VAL A 434 51.56 21.59 10.79
CA VAL A 434 50.45 22.41 11.35
C VAL A 434 49.15 22.05 10.67
N MET A 435 49.11 21.95 9.32
CA MET A 435 47.94 21.55 8.55
C MET A 435 47.40 20.18 8.99
N GLN A 436 48.30 19.19 9.14
CA GLN A 436 47.91 17.85 9.63
C GLN A 436 47.24 17.86 11.02
N ILE A 437 47.66 18.72 11.93
CA ILE A 437 47.03 18.82 13.28
C ILE A 437 45.58 19.24 13.14
N PHE A 438 45.27 20.26 12.30
CA PHE A 438 43.92 20.74 12.13
C PHE A 438 43.03 19.74 11.34
N LEU A 439 43.58 19.08 10.32
CA LEU A 439 42.86 18.02 9.59
C LEU A 439 42.58 16.81 10.49
N CYS A 440 43.54 16.41 11.33
CA CYS A 440 43.34 15.35 12.29
C CYS A 440 42.24 15.71 13.31
N TYR A 441 42.20 16.97 13.74
CA TYR A 441 41.17 17.46 14.65
C TYR A 441 39.77 17.46 14.01
N SER A 442 39.64 17.89 12.73
CA SER A 442 38.37 17.81 12.02
C SER A 442 37.89 16.37 11.81
N LEU A 443 38.83 15.46 11.54
CA LEU A 443 38.51 14.03 11.42
C LEU A 443 38.05 13.44 12.76
N VAL A 444 38.68 13.78 13.87
CA VAL A 444 38.27 13.33 15.19
C VAL A 444 36.90 13.86 15.57
N LEU A 445 36.62 15.15 15.32
CA LEU A 445 35.29 15.73 15.49
C LEU A 445 34.22 15.02 14.66
N GLY A 446 34.52 14.78 13.38
CA GLY A 446 33.64 14.03 12.49
C GLY A 446 33.40 12.61 12.98
N LEU A 447 34.45 11.90 13.42
CA LEU A 447 34.35 10.53 13.96
C LEU A 447 33.49 10.46 15.22
N VAL A 448 33.72 11.37 16.18
CA VAL A 448 32.93 11.41 17.41
C VAL A 448 31.47 11.76 17.10
N GLY A 449 31.24 12.80 16.29
CA GLY A 449 29.89 13.19 15.88
C GLY A 449 29.15 12.10 15.11
N ALA A 450 29.80 11.51 14.10
CA ALA A 450 29.22 10.43 13.32
C ALA A 450 29.00 9.16 14.15
N GLY A 451 29.95 8.80 15.04
CA GLY A 451 29.81 7.65 15.92
C GLY A 451 28.63 7.79 16.88
N LEU A 452 28.56 8.92 17.60
CA LEU A 452 27.42 9.21 18.49
C LEU A 452 26.10 9.31 17.71
N GLY A 453 26.11 9.97 16.54
CA GLY A 453 24.95 10.07 15.66
C GLY A 453 24.45 8.71 15.19
N THR A 454 25.37 7.80 14.85
CA THR A 454 25.01 6.43 14.47
C THR A 454 24.38 5.67 15.64
N ILE A 455 24.96 5.75 16.83
CA ILE A 455 24.42 5.08 18.03
C ILE A 455 23.00 5.59 18.33
N ILE A 456 22.81 6.90 18.33
CA ILE A 456 21.51 7.53 18.60
C ILE A 456 20.53 7.20 17.49
N GLY A 457 20.92 7.32 16.21
CA GLY A 457 20.07 7.02 15.07
C GLY A 457 19.60 5.57 15.06
N LEU A 458 20.49 4.61 15.31
CA LEU A 458 20.13 3.20 15.42
C LEU A 458 19.19 2.93 16.60
N ASN A 459 19.44 3.56 17.74
CA ASN A 459 18.57 3.42 18.92
C ASN A 459 17.16 3.96 18.65
N ILE A 460 17.05 5.11 17.99
CA ILE A 460 15.76 5.67 17.57
C ILE A 460 15.05 4.72 16.61
N VAL A 461 15.75 4.19 15.60
CA VAL A 461 15.14 3.27 14.61
C VAL A 461 14.62 2.00 15.30
N TRP A 462 15.37 1.40 16.22
CA TRP A 462 14.93 0.20 16.93
C TRP A 462 13.73 0.44 17.85
N ASN A 463 13.59 1.66 18.37
CA ASN A 463 12.52 2.01 19.30
C ASN A 463 11.47 2.95 18.68
N ILE A 464 11.44 3.09 17.34
CA ILE A 464 10.62 4.13 16.68
C ILE A 464 9.13 3.99 16.99
N ASN A 465 8.60 2.76 17.03
CA ASN A 465 7.21 2.51 17.33
C ASN A 465 6.89 2.84 18.81
N THR A 466 7.79 2.53 19.73
CA THR A 466 7.64 2.91 21.15
C THR A 466 7.68 4.44 21.31
N ILE A 467 8.57 5.11 20.57
CA ILE A 467 8.65 6.58 20.56
C ILE A 467 7.39 7.19 19.96
N ALA A 468 6.86 6.64 18.86
CA ALA A 468 5.61 7.08 18.23
C ALA A 468 4.43 6.95 19.19
N HIS A 469 4.28 5.82 19.89
CA HIS A 469 3.23 5.64 20.90
C HIS A 469 3.40 6.63 22.08
N GLY A 470 4.63 6.84 22.56
CA GLY A 470 4.89 7.83 23.61
C GLY A 470 4.55 9.26 23.17
N LEU A 471 4.86 9.61 21.92
CA LEU A 471 4.54 10.92 21.35
C LEU A 471 3.02 11.10 21.14
N SER A 472 2.32 10.06 20.69
CA SER A 472 0.86 10.03 20.56
C SER A 472 0.18 10.29 21.91
N TYR A 473 0.69 9.69 22.99
CA TYR A 473 0.19 9.93 24.35
C TYR A 473 0.36 11.40 24.79
N VAL A 474 1.49 12.03 24.47
CA VAL A 474 1.75 13.45 24.81
C VAL A 474 0.91 14.42 23.97
N LEU A 475 0.73 14.12 22.69
CA LEU A 475 -0.03 14.99 21.77
C LEU A 475 -1.55 14.80 21.86
N GLY A 476 -2.02 13.69 22.46
CA GLY A 476 -3.44 13.37 22.58
C GLY A 476 -4.11 12.89 21.29
N HIS A 477 -3.33 12.61 20.25
CA HIS A 477 -3.79 11.98 19.01
C HIS A 477 -2.70 11.05 18.46
N GLU A 478 -3.09 10.05 17.68
CA GLU A 478 -2.12 9.16 17.05
C GLU A 478 -1.27 9.90 16.02
N VAL A 479 0.05 9.83 16.18
CA VAL A 479 1.03 10.44 15.25
C VAL A 479 1.10 9.64 13.96
N PHE A 480 0.92 8.33 14.06
CA PHE A 480 0.87 7.42 12.93
C PHE A 480 -0.44 6.65 12.99
N ASP A 481 -1.42 7.11 12.20
CA ASP A 481 -2.76 6.52 12.15
C ASP A 481 -2.76 5.36 11.14
N PRO A 482 -2.92 4.10 11.60
CA PRO A 482 -2.98 2.93 10.72
C PRO A 482 -4.12 2.98 9.70
N SER A 483 -5.19 3.76 9.98
CA SER A 483 -6.32 3.89 9.07
C SER A 483 -5.97 4.70 7.81
N ILE A 484 -5.03 5.64 7.93
CA ILE A 484 -4.56 6.49 6.82
C ILE A 484 -3.46 5.79 6.04
N TYR A 485 -2.46 5.27 6.77
CA TYR A 485 -1.25 4.70 6.16
C TYR A 485 -1.37 3.22 5.84
N MET A 486 -2.43 2.54 6.33
CA MET A 486 -2.67 1.10 6.16
C MET A 486 -1.53 0.20 6.69
N PHE A 487 -0.66 0.74 7.54
CA PHE A 487 0.37 0.02 8.27
C PHE A 487 0.08 0.10 9.76
N SER A 488 0.19 -1.02 10.44
CA SER A 488 0.01 -1.09 11.90
C SER A 488 1.19 -0.55 12.69
N GLN A 489 2.37 -0.52 12.07
CA GLN A 489 3.62 -0.07 12.66
C GLN A 489 4.42 0.70 11.61
N ILE A 490 5.24 1.62 12.05
CA ILE A 490 6.19 2.33 11.18
C ILE A 490 7.22 1.32 10.67
N PRO A 491 7.21 0.97 9.38
CA PRO A 491 8.15 0.01 8.84
C PRO A 491 9.57 0.63 8.82
N THR A 492 10.53 -0.13 9.28
CA THR A 492 11.94 0.30 9.26
C THR A 492 12.84 -0.79 8.69
N ARG A 493 13.76 -0.40 7.82
CA ARG A 493 14.76 -1.30 7.27
C ARG A 493 16.15 -0.69 7.40
N LEU A 494 17.00 -1.35 8.18
CA LEU A 494 18.39 -0.97 8.34
C LEU A 494 19.25 -1.70 7.31
N GLU A 495 19.76 -0.96 6.34
CA GLU A 495 20.74 -1.46 5.39
C GLU A 495 22.15 -1.07 5.86
N PRO A 496 23.04 -2.02 6.20
CA PRO A 496 24.39 -1.69 6.69
C PRO A 496 25.19 -0.82 5.72
N ILE A 497 25.00 -1.05 4.41
CA ILE A 497 25.69 -0.28 3.37
C ILE A 497 25.25 1.18 3.35
N MET A 498 23.99 1.48 3.69
CA MET A 498 23.46 2.84 3.81
C MET A 498 24.12 3.55 5.00
N VAL A 499 24.20 2.90 6.15
CA VAL A 499 24.86 3.47 7.35
C VAL A 499 26.33 3.79 7.05
N ILE A 500 27.05 2.88 6.39
CA ILE A 500 28.44 3.10 5.97
C ILE A 500 28.55 4.32 5.05
N LYS A 501 27.66 4.45 4.05
CA LYS A 501 27.64 5.61 3.12
C LYS A 501 27.40 6.92 3.86
N VAL A 502 26.47 6.95 4.81
CA VAL A 502 26.18 8.14 5.63
C VAL A 502 27.39 8.54 6.46
N VAL A 503 28.01 7.60 7.17
CA VAL A 503 29.19 7.85 8.00
C VAL A 503 30.36 8.33 7.14
N ALA A 504 30.67 7.64 6.03
CA ALA A 504 31.74 8.01 5.14
C ALA A 504 31.54 9.39 4.50
N GLY A 505 30.31 9.71 4.06
CA GLY A 505 29.95 11.00 3.50
C GLY A 505 30.11 12.14 4.53
N THR A 506 29.65 11.90 5.75
CA THR A 506 29.79 12.86 6.86
C THR A 506 31.25 13.11 7.23
N LEU A 507 32.07 12.07 7.31
CA LEU A 507 33.51 12.20 7.53
C LEU A 507 34.18 12.97 6.40
N GLY A 508 33.80 12.71 5.15
CA GLY A 508 34.28 13.47 3.98
C GLY A 508 33.98 14.97 4.10
N ILE A 509 32.75 15.33 4.43
CA ILE A 509 32.33 16.72 4.63
C ILE A 509 33.05 17.36 5.83
N ALA A 510 33.19 16.64 6.95
CA ALA A 510 33.91 17.14 8.11
C ALA A 510 35.38 17.47 7.79
N VAL A 511 36.09 16.58 7.08
CA VAL A 511 37.46 16.81 6.65
C VAL A 511 37.57 17.97 5.66
N LEU A 512 36.68 18.02 4.63
CA LEU A 512 36.65 19.09 3.65
C LEU A 512 36.43 20.47 4.31
N SER A 513 35.51 20.54 5.27
CA SER A 513 35.26 21.78 6.04
C SER A 513 36.48 22.24 6.84
N GLY A 514 37.34 21.29 7.29
CA GLY A 514 38.59 21.61 7.99
C GLY A 514 39.74 22.06 7.10
N VAL A 515 39.70 21.81 5.77
CA VAL A 515 40.81 22.07 4.84
C VAL A 515 41.15 23.57 4.75
N LEU A 516 40.14 24.44 4.56
CA LEU A 516 40.37 25.88 4.40
C LEU A 516 41.00 26.52 5.64
N PRO A 517 40.49 26.30 6.87
CA PRO A 517 41.15 26.80 8.08
C PRO A 517 42.54 26.21 8.28
N ALA A 518 42.75 24.93 8.00
CA ALA A 518 44.05 24.28 8.12
C ALA A 518 45.10 24.89 7.18
N ILE A 519 44.74 25.17 5.92
CA ILE A 519 45.61 25.87 4.97
C ILE A 519 45.97 27.26 5.49
N ARG A 520 44.98 27.99 6.02
CA ARG A 520 45.19 29.34 6.57
C ARG A 520 46.16 29.30 7.80
N ALA A 521 45.94 28.36 8.72
CA ALA A 521 46.82 28.11 9.83
C ALA A 521 48.27 27.76 9.39
N ALA A 522 48.39 26.91 8.36
CA ALA A 522 49.68 26.52 7.79
C ALA A 522 50.43 27.69 7.12
N ARG A 523 49.76 28.66 6.58
CA ARG A 523 50.35 29.85 5.91
C ARG A 523 50.62 31.02 6.83
N LEU A 524 50.31 30.97 8.14
CA LEU A 524 50.58 32.00 9.08
C LEU A 524 52.09 32.24 9.22
N HIS A 525 52.52 33.51 9.13
CA HIS A 525 53.91 33.94 9.37
C HIS A 525 54.20 34.03 10.88
N PRO A 526 55.26 33.41 11.40
CA PRO A 526 55.56 33.39 12.84
C PRO A 526 55.59 34.77 13.48
N VAL A 527 56.25 35.72 12.83
CA VAL A 527 56.39 37.12 13.31
C VAL A 527 55.05 37.84 13.43
N ARG A 528 54.13 37.64 12.45
CA ARG A 528 52.79 38.25 12.52
C ARG A 528 51.92 37.59 13.58
N ALA A 529 52.06 36.27 13.77
CA ALA A 529 51.29 35.51 14.74
C ALA A 529 51.67 35.86 16.18
N LEU A 530 52.93 36.20 16.44
CA LEU A 530 53.43 36.59 17.75
C LEU A 530 53.17 38.07 18.12
N ARG A 531 52.95 38.93 17.09
CA ARG A 531 52.72 40.37 17.25
C ARG A 531 51.21 40.72 17.32
N PHE A 532 50.36 39.74 17.19
CA PHE A 532 48.91 39.95 17.24
C PHE A 532 48.48 40.05 18.71
N GLU A 533 48.09 41.23 19.13
CA GLU A 533 47.31 41.53 20.32
C GLU A 533 45.83 41.51 20.01
#